data_2165bc2314166e9e1c614505c8c51686
#
_entry.id   2165bc2314166e9e1c614505c8c51686
#
_cell.length_a   1.000
_cell.length_b   1.000
_cell.length_c   1.000
_cell.angle_alpha   90.00
_cell.angle_beta   90.00
_cell.angle_gamma   90.00
#
_symmetry.space_group_name_H-M   'P 1'
#
loop_
_entity.id
_entity.type
_entity.pdbx_description
1 polymer ?
#
loop_
_entity_poly.entity_id
_entity_poly.type
_entity_poly.pdbx_seq_one_letter_code
_entity_poly.pdbx_strand_id
1 'polypeptide(L)'
;MTLEAFADTIIPGVKRFPGDRAIAGVCDDAGSVEAGALELLADPATGVAPALVPLSQMLNGHATAYAEGAGLTLDDDVPPFVALGYDDRATLIAELTAPGNPERDGWVLLCMFSTMAFDTAAHRSTAEAIADGHPGLIQMGFAEPNSDGLWRFPDYGYGRELAKRHPNTTESGSPE
;
A
#
# COMPACT_ATOMS: atom_id res chain seq x y z
N MET A 1 11.88 7.75 6.98
CA MET A 1 11.02 8.93 6.70
C MET A 1 10.60 9.02 5.23
N THR A 2 11.51 9.07 4.23
CA THR A 2 11.14 9.28 2.81
C THR A 2 10.18 8.21 2.28
N LEU A 3 10.49 6.92 2.51
CA LEU A 3 9.61 5.82 2.07
C LEU A 3 8.32 5.71 2.89
N GLU A 4 8.33 6.14 4.17
CA GLU A 4 7.09 6.27 4.94
C GLU A 4 6.18 7.35 4.33
N ALA A 5 6.75 8.52 4.03
CA ALA A 5 6.01 9.59 3.37
C ALA A 5 5.50 9.18 1.98
N PHE A 6 6.27 8.36 1.24
CA PHE A 6 5.83 7.79 -0.03
C PHE A 6 4.62 6.87 0.19
N ALA A 7 4.72 5.90 1.10
CA ALA A 7 3.65 4.96 1.41
C ALA A 7 2.39 5.69 1.94
N ASP A 8 2.56 6.69 2.81
CA ASP A 8 1.48 7.55 3.30
C ASP A 8 0.81 8.35 2.17
N THR A 9 1.54 8.71 1.12
CA THR A 9 0.95 9.40 -0.03
C THR A 9 0.06 8.47 -0.86
N ILE A 10 0.35 7.16 -0.88
CA ILE A 10 -0.45 6.16 -1.62
C ILE A 10 -1.74 5.81 -0.87
N ILE A 11 -1.64 5.48 0.43
CA ILE A 11 -2.79 5.26 1.31
C ILE A 11 -2.52 6.05 2.60
N PRO A 12 -3.09 7.26 2.71
CA PRO A 12 -2.80 8.14 3.83
C PRO A 12 -3.37 7.61 5.14
N GLY A 13 -2.66 7.93 6.21
CA GLY A 13 -3.07 7.55 7.55
C GLY A 13 -3.07 8.70 8.55
N VAL A 14 -3.58 8.39 9.74
CA VAL A 14 -3.53 9.29 10.89
C VAL A 14 -2.08 9.46 11.37
N LYS A 15 -1.73 10.65 11.82
CA LYS A 15 -0.40 10.90 12.42
C LYS A 15 -0.22 10.06 13.67
N ARG A 16 0.91 9.35 13.77
CA ARG A 16 1.29 8.53 14.94
C ARG A 16 1.53 9.39 16.20
N PHE A 17 1.93 10.65 15.99
CA PHE A 17 2.15 11.67 17.03
C PHE A 17 2.14 13.08 16.41
N PRO A 18 1.91 14.16 17.19
CA PRO A 18 1.73 15.51 16.63
C PRO A 18 2.88 16.04 15.77
N GLY A 19 4.11 15.58 16.00
CA GLY A 19 5.31 15.98 15.26
C GLY A 19 5.69 15.03 14.12
N ASP A 20 4.84 14.07 13.75
CA ASP A 20 5.12 13.13 12.67
C ASP A 20 5.15 13.87 11.32
N ARG A 21 6.35 13.96 10.74
CA ARG A 21 6.58 14.67 9.48
C ARG A 21 6.44 13.73 8.27
N ALA A 22 6.58 12.43 8.46
CA ALA A 22 6.43 11.44 7.39
C ALA A 22 4.95 11.29 7.01
N ILE A 23 4.07 11.24 8.01
CA ILE A 23 2.62 11.10 7.82
C ILE A 23 1.98 12.48 7.68
N ALA A 24 1.30 12.71 6.57
CA ALA A 24 0.65 14.00 6.28
C ALA A 24 -0.52 14.27 7.22
N GLY A 25 -1.24 13.24 7.65
CA GLY A 25 -2.40 13.36 8.53
C GLY A 25 -3.61 13.97 7.84
N VAL A 26 -3.82 13.61 6.58
CA VAL A 26 -4.98 14.01 5.78
C VAL A 26 -6.14 13.03 5.92
N CYS A 27 -5.94 11.95 6.68
CA CYS A 27 -6.92 10.93 7.01
C CYS A 27 -6.90 10.67 8.51
N ASP A 28 -8.06 10.32 9.09
CA ASP A 28 -8.20 9.98 10.51
C ASP A 28 -8.13 8.45 10.76
N ASP A 29 -8.10 7.66 9.69
CA ASP A 29 -7.98 6.21 9.73
C ASP A 29 -6.53 5.75 9.55
N ALA A 30 -6.25 4.46 9.79
CA ALA A 30 -4.96 3.86 9.53
C ALA A 30 -4.63 3.84 8.04
N GLY A 31 -3.38 4.13 7.69
CA GLY A 31 -2.87 4.08 6.32
C GLY A 31 -1.91 2.92 6.07
N SER A 32 -1.25 2.94 4.89
CA SER A 32 -0.33 1.85 4.51
C SER A 32 0.90 1.75 5.41
N VAL A 33 1.35 2.84 6.01
CA VAL A 33 2.50 2.79 6.94
C VAL A 33 2.16 1.99 8.19
N GLU A 34 0.99 2.21 8.78
CA GLU A 34 0.52 1.44 9.95
C GLU A 34 0.19 -0.01 9.58
N ALA A 35 -0.24 -0.23 8.35
CA ALA A 35 -0.48 -1.57 7.80
C ALA A 35 0.79 -2.36 7.44
N GLY A 36 1.98 -1.82 7.68
CA GLY A 36 3.25 -2.53 7.49
C GLY A 36 3.89 -2.37 6.10
N ALA A 37 3.67 -1.24 5.42
CA ALA A 37 4.26 -1.01 4.09
C ALA A 37 5.80 -1.07 4.12
N LEU A 38 6.44 -0.56 5.18
CA LEU A 38 7.90 -0.59 5.30
C LEU A 38 8.42 -2.00 5.54
N GLU A 39 7.70 -2.79 6.32
CA GLU A 39 7.98 -4.21 6.58
C GLU A 39 7.90 -5.01 5.28
N LEU A 40 6.84 -4.82 4.50
CA LEU A 40 6.71 -5.47 3.20
C LEU A 40 7.80 -5.05 2.23
N LEU A 41 8.10 -3.76 2.11
CA LEU A 41 9.17 -3.27 1.24
C LEU A 41 10.55 -3.83 1.64
N ALA A 42 10.80 -4.01 2.95
CA ALA A 42 12.04 -4.55 3.47
C ALA A 42 12.11 -6.09 3.37
N ASP A 43 10.99 -6.77 3.09
CA ASP A 43 10.97 -8.23 2.97
C ASP A 43 11.83 -8.66 1.77
N PRO A 44 12.80 -9.57 1.96
CA PRO A 44 13.64 -10.08 0.88
C PRO A 44 12.86 -10.71 -0.29
N ALA A 45 11.68 -11.26 -0.02
CA ALA A 45 10.82 -11.89 -1.04
C ALA A 45 10.32 -10.89 -2.10
N THR A 46 10.25 -9.59 -1.76
CA THR A 46 9.86 -8.55 -2.73
C THR A 46 10.92 -8.30 -3.79
N GLY A 47 12.18 -8.62 -3.49
CA GLY A 47 13.34 -8.32 -4.33
C GLY A 47 13.74 -6.83 -4.38
N VAL A 48 12.98 -5.92 -3.73
CA VAL A 48 13.28 -4.47 -3.76
C VAL A 48 14.10 -3.99 -2.57
N ALA A 49 14.23 -4.78 -1.51
CA ALA A 49 14.94 -4.40 -0.29
C ALA A 49 16.33 -3.77 -0.54
N PRO A 50 17.20 -4.31 -1.42
CA PRO A 50 18.51 -3.71 -1.70
C PRO A 50 18.43 -2.34 -2.40
N ALA A 51 17.32 -2.05 -3.06
CA ALA A 51 17.13 -0.80 -3.81
C ALA A 51 16.48 0.32 -2.97
N LEU A 52 15.99 0.06 -1.75
CA LEU A 52 15.24 1.03 -0.97
C LEU A 52 16.02 2.31 -0.65
N VAL A 53 17.33 2.19 -0.34
CA VAL A 53 18.17 3.36 -0.08
C VAL A 53 18.40 4.18 -1.37
N PRO A 54 18.84 3.60 -2.49
CA PRO A 54 18.91 4.31 -3.76
C PRO A 54 17.58 4.96 -4.17
N LEU A 55 16.45 4.24 -4.08
CA LEU A 55 15.13 4.76 -4.44
C LEU A 55 14.71 5.95 -3.56
N SER A 56 14.98 5.90 -2.26
CA SER A 56 14.70 7.04 -1.39
C SER A 56 15.55 8.26 -1.73
N GLN A 57 16.80 8.08 -2.14
CA GLN A 57 17.67 9.16 -2.60
C GLN A 57 17.19 9.75 -3.93
N MET A 58 16.81 8.90 -4.89
CA MET A 58 16.24 9.33 -6.16
C MET A 58 14.96 10.13 -5.96
N LEU A 59 14.05 9.65 -5.10
CA LEU A 59 12.81 10.35 -4.78
C LEU A 59 13.06 11.73 -4.18
N ASN A 60 14.03 11.86 -3.27
CA ASN A 60 14.41 13.15 -2.72
C ASN A 60 15.01 14.07 -3.80
N GLY A 61 15.79 13.55 -4.75
CA GLY A 61 16.27 14.31 -5.91
C GLY A 61 15.12 14.84 -6.78
N HIS A 62 14.15 14.00 -7.08
CA HIS A 62 12.95 14.41 -7.81
C HIS A 62 12.15 15.48 -7.05
N ALA A 63 12.01 15.32 -5.73
CA ALA A 63 11.31 16.30 -4.89
C ALA A 63 12.01 17.67 -4.86
N THR A 64 13.34 17.69 -4.85
CA THR A 64 14.11 18.95 -4.97
C THR A 64 13.86 19.61 -6.31
N ALA A 65 13.97 18.87 -7.42
CA ALA A 65 13.73 19.41 -8.76
C ALA A 65 12.29 19.90 -8.96
N TYR A 66 11.30 19.15 -8.40
CA TYR A 66 9.91 19.55 -8.40
C TYR A 66 9.71 20.88 -7.66
N ALA A 67 10.24 20.99 -6.44
CA ALA A 67 10.13 22.20 -5.64
C ALA A 67 10.76 23.42 -6.33
N GLU A 68 11.93 23.25 -6.93
CA GLU A 68 12.59 24.31 -7.73
C GLU A 68 11.70 24.77 -8.90
N GLY A 69 11.14 23.81 -9.65
CA GLY A 69 10.24 24.08 -10.76
C GLY A 69 8.93 24.78 -10.36
N ALA A 70 8.40 24.44 -9.18
CA ALA A 70 7.19 25.00 -8.61
C ALA A 70 7.42 26.29 -7.80
N GLY A 71 8.67 26.70 -7.56
CA GLY A 71 9.02 27.85 -6.75
C GLY A 71 8.73 27.65 -5.25
N LEU A 72 8.78 26.41 -4.77
CA LEU A 72 8.56 26.06 -3.37
C LEU A 72 9.88 26.15 -2.57
N THR A 73 9.78 26.53 -1.32
CA THR A 73 10.89 26.46 -0.36
C THR A 73 10.70 25.23 0.51
N LEU A 74 11.65 24.31 0.47
CA LEU A 74 11.63 23.11 1.30
C LEU A 74 12.20 23.40 2.70
N ASP A 75 11.71 22.66 3.69
CA ASP A 75 12.26 22.65 5.04
C ASP A 75 13.50 21.75 5.07
N ASP A 76 14.66 22.32 5.42
CA ASP A 76 15.96 21.63 5.44
C ASP A 76 16.10 20.63 6.61
N ASP A 77 15.20 20.66 7.60
CA ASP A 77 15.24 19.77 8.75
C ASP A 77 14.73 18.36 8.44
N VAL A 78 14.15 18.14 7.26
CA VAL A 78 13.61 16.85 6.83
C VAL A 78 14.01 16.53 5.37
N PRO A 79 13.98 15.27 4.95
CA PRO A 79 14.26 14.92 3.56
C PRO A 79 13.35 15.67 2.57
N PRO A 80 13.83 16.06 1.39
CA PRO A 80 13.09 16.88 0.42
C PRO A 80 11.66 16.39 0.11
N PHE A 81 11.47 15.09 -0.10
CA PHE A 81 10.14 14.54 -0.35
C PHE A 81 9.21 14.69 0.86
N VAL A 82 9.75 14.55 2.08
CA VAL A 82 8.99 14.75 3.33
C VAL A 82 8.63 16.23 3.54
N ALA A 83 9.46 17.15 3.06
CA ALA A 83 9.22 18.59 3.12
C ALA A 83 8.08 19.07 2.21
N LEU A 84 7.76 18.32 1.14
CA LEU A 84 6.62 18.61 0.28
C LEU A 84 5.29 18.44 1.03
N GLY A 85 4.32 19.29 0.72
CA GLY A 85 2.92 19.08 1.12
C GLY A 85 2.32 17.83 0.49
N TYR A 86 1.22 17.32 1.06
CA TYR A 86 0.57 16.08 0.58
C TYR A 86 0.22 16.13 -0.92
N ASP A 87 -0.40 17.22 -1.36
CA ASP A 87 -0.82 17.39 -2.76
C ASP A 87 0.37 17.44 -3.72
N ASP A 88 1.48 18.05 -3.31
CA ASP A 88 2.72 18.09 -4.10
C ASP A 88 3.38 16.70 -4.17
N ARG A 89 3.38 15.94 -3.05
CA ARG A 89 3.83 14.53 -3.05
C ARG A 89 3.01 13.70 -4.01
N ALA A 90 1.67 13.84 -3.97
CA ALA A 90 0.75 13.09 -4.84
C ALA A 90 0.96 13.46 -6.32
N THR A 91 1.14 14.74 -6.63
CA THR A 91 1.45 15.22 -7.97
C THR A 91 2.76 14.65 -8.49
N LEU A 92 3.83 14.71 -7.69
CA LEU A 92 5.13 14.15 -8.07
C LEU A 92 5.05 12.63 -8.31
N ILE A 93 4.36 11.88 -7.45
CA ILE A 93 4.19 10.43 -7.65
C ILE A 93 3.40 10.15 -8.95
N ALA A 94 2.37 10.94 -9.24
CA ALA A 94 1.62 10.80 -10.49
C ALA A 94 2.51 11.04 -11.72
N GLU A 95 3.41 12.02 -11.68
CA GLU A 95 4.39 12.27 -12.75
C GLU A 95 5.40 11.13 -12.90
N LEU A 96 5.91 10.60 -11.79
CA LEU A 96 6.87 9.49 -11.77
C LEU A 96 6.26 8.18 -12.27
N THR A 97 4.97 7.97 -12.04
CA THR A 97 4.24 6.78 -12.49
C THR A 97 3.57 6.94 -13.85
N ALA A 98 3.66 8.12 -14.47
CA ALA A 98 3.01 8.41 -15.74
C ALA A 98 3.55 7.53 -16.90
N PRO A 99 2.69 7.18 -17.88
CA PRO A 99 3.15 6.51 -19.09
C PRO A 99 4.25 7.29 -19.81
N GLY A 100 5.36 6.60 -20.15
CA GLY A 100 6.49 7.21 -20.81
C GLY A 100 7.61 7.72 -19.87
N ASN A 101 7.39 7.76 -18.57
CA ASN A 101 8.48 8.02 -17.63
C ASN A 101 9.45 6.82 -17.63
N PRO A 102 10.76 7.04 -17.84
CA PRO A 102 11.75 5.96 -17.94
C PRO A 102 11.93 5.16 -16.63
N GLU A 103 11.59 5.74 -15.49
CA GLU A 103 11.70 5.13 -14.16
C GLU A 103 10.38 4.55 -13.66
N ARG A 104 9.32 4.68 -14.45
CA ARG A 104 7.93 4.35 -14.09
C ARG A 104 7.78 3.01 -13.36
N ASP A 105 8.41 1.96 -13.88
CA ASP A 105 8.19 0.60 -13.38
C ASP A 105 8.66 0.43 -11.93
N GLY A 106 9.75 1.10 -11.55
CA GLY A 106 10.24 1.14 -10.18
C GLY A 106 9.26 1.85 -9.23
N TRP A 107 8.73 2.99 -9.65
CA TRP A 107 7.77 3.76 -8.84
C TRP A 107 6.43 3.05 -8.72
N VAL A 108 5.93 2.45 -9.81
CA VAL A 108 4.71 1.64 -9.79
C VAL A 108 4.87 0.44 -8.86
N LEU A 109 6.03 -0.21 -8.84
CA LEU A 109 6.31 -1.32 -7.94
C LEU A 109 6.24 -0.90 -6.45
N LEU A 110 6.80 0.27 -6.10
CA LEU A 110 6.69 0.80 -4.73
C LEU A 110 5.23 1.13 -4.36
N CYS A 111 4.46 1.72 -5.29
CA CYS A 111 3.03 1.96 -5.08
C CYS A 111 2.28 0.65 -4.83
N MET A 112 2.55 -0.38 -5.65
CA MET A 112 1.93 -1.69 -5.54
C MET A 112 2.20 -2.33 -4.17
N PHE A 113 3.45 -2.36 -3.72
CA PHE A 113 3.78 -2.93 -2.41
C PHE A 113 3.19 -2.13 -1.26
N SER A 114 3.15 -0.79 -1.36
CA SER A 114 2.49 0.04 -0.35
C SER A 114 0.99 -0.28 -0.25
N THR A 115 0.33 -0.53 -1.39
CA THR A 115 -1.08 -0.95 -1.44
C THR A 115 -1.26 -2.37 -0.92
N MET A 116 -0.39 -3.33 -1.33
CA MET A 116 -0.48 -4.74 -0.90
C MET A 116 -0.25 -4.93 0.60
N ALA A 117 0.53 -4.08 1.24
CA ALA A 117 0.66 -4.10 2.70
C ALA A 117 -0.68 -3.81 3.37
N PHE A 118 -1.46 -2.89 2.82
CA PHE A 118 -2.75 -2.48 3.36
C PHE A 118 -3.87 -3.47 3.02
N ASP A 119 -4.04 -3.80 1.74
CA ASP A 119 -5.22 -4.52 1.24
C ASP A 119 -5.13 -6.06 1.44
N THR A 120 -3.94 -6.61 1.56
CA THR A 120 -3.73 -8.08 1.66
C THR A 120 -2.80 -8.51 2.77
N ALA A 121 -2.16 -7.58 3.51
CA ALA A 121 -1.12 -7.89 4.49
C ALA A 121 -0.06 -8.86 3.92
N ALA A 122 0.43 -8.61 2.68
CA ALA A 122 1.22 -9.55 1.89
C ALA A 122 2.54 -10.02 2.55
N HIS A 123 3.01 -9.32 3.58
CA HIS A 123 4.18 -9.68 4.40
C HIS A 123 3.84 -10.60 5.58
N ARG A 124 2.57 -11.01 5.72
CA ARG A 124 2.07 -11.79 6.86
C ARG A 124 1.15 -12.93 6.40
N SER A 125 0.94 -13.90 7.30
CA SER A 125 -0.20 -14.81 7.15
C SER A 125 -1.51 -14.04 7.32
N THR A 126 -2.43 -14.15 6.37
CA THR A 126 -3.72 -13.43 6.40
C THR A 126 -4.52 -13.75 7.68
N ALA A 127 -4.54 -15.02 8.10
CA ALA A 127 -5.26 -15.43 9.31
C ALA A 127 -4.66 -14.80 10.58
N GLU A 128 -3.33 -14.75 10.68
CA GLU A 128 -2.64 -14.11 11.80
C GLU A 128 -2.82 -12.58 11.76
N ALA A 129 -2.73 -11.98 10.59
CA ALA A 129 -2.94 -10.55 10.42
C ALA A 129 -4.36 -10.12 10.84
N ILE A 130 -5.40 -10.91 10.50
CA ILE A 130 -6.77 -10.67 10.95
C ILE A 130 -6.88 -10.82 12.47
N ALA A 131 -6.34 -11.92 13.04
CA ALA A 131 -6.38 -12.18 14.47
C ALA A 131 -5.68 -11.09 15.30
N ASP A 132 -4.59 -10.52 14.76
CA ASP A 132 -3.85 -9.43 15.39
C ASP A 132 -4.48 -8.04 15.15
N GLY A 133 -5.58 -7.97 14.42
CA GLY A 133 -6.28 -6.71 14.17
C GLY A 133 -5.60 -5.83 13.12
N HIS A 134 -5.06 -6.43 12.04
CA HIS A 134 -4.41 -5.68 10.96
C HIS A 134 -5.35 -4.62 10.37
N PRO A 135 -4.98 -3.32 10.41
CA PRO A 135 -5.92 -2.23 10.17
C PRO A 135 -6.50 -2.26 8.75
N GLY A 136 -5.68 -2.53 7.74
CA GLY A 136 -6.13 -2.58 6.35
C GLY A 136 -7.13 -3.72 6.11
N LEU A 137 -6.87 -4.93 6.63
CA LEU A 137 -7.78 -6.07 6.46
C LEU A 137 -9.12 -5.85 7.18
N ILE A 138 -9.11 -5.21 8.36
CA ILE A 138 -10.34 -4.82 9.06
C ILE A 138 -11.13 -3.81 8.23
N GLN A 139 -10.47 -2.78 7.76
CA GLN A 139 -11.10 -1.72 6.95
C GLN A 139 -11.65 -2.26 5.63
N MET A 140 -10.96 -3.22 5.01
CA MET A 140 -11.43 -3.94 3.82
C MET A 140 -12.54 -4.95 4.12
N GLY A 141 -12.83 -5.24 5.38
CA GLY A 141 -13.90 -6.15 5.80
C GLY A 141 -13.57 -7.63 5.57
N PHE A 142 -12.29 -8.01 5.70
CA PHE A 142 -11.90 -9.42 5.62
C PHE A 142 -12.53 -10.23 6.76
N ALA A 143 -13.16 -11.34 6.41
CA ALA A 143 -13.75 -12.26 7.36
C ALA A 143 -12.69 -13.17 8.01
N GLU A 144 -12.87 -13.50 9.28
CA GLU A 144 -12.04 -14.51 9.95
C GLU A 144 -12.28 -15.90 9.35
N PRO A 145 -11.27 -16.78 9.34
CA PRO A 145 -11.46 -18.18 8.99
C PRO A 145 -12.31 -18.88 10.07
N ASN A 146 -13.01 -19.93 9.68
CA ASN A 146 -13.68 -20.81 10.64
C ASN A 146 -12.66 -21.50 11.56
N SER A 147 -13.13 -22.14 12.64
CA SER A 147 -12.28 -22.82 13.63
C SER A 147 -11.37 -23.93 13.07
N ASP A 148 -11.66 -24.42 11.86
CA ASP A 148 -10.82 -25.38 11.12
C ASP A 148 -9.83 -24.72 10.15
N GLY A 149 -9.71 -23.38 10.17
CA GLY A 149 -8.80 -22.60 9.34
C GLY A 149 -9.29 -22.37 7.90
N LEU A 150 -10.52 -22.75 7.56
CA LEU A 150 -11.07 -22.58 6.21
C LEU A 150 -12.09 -21.45 6.17
N TRP A 151 -12.06 -20.68 5.09
CA TRP A 151 -13.07 -19.66 4.81
C TRP A 151 -14.27 -20.29 4.09
N ARG A 152 -15.45 -20.34 4.73
CA ARG A 152 -16.68 -20.82 4.12
C ARG A 152 -17.69 -19.73 3.82
N PHE A 153 -17.53 -18.55 4.38
CA PHE A 153 -18.33 -17.34 4.15
C PHE A 153 -19.86 -17.54 4.20
N PRO A 154 -20.43 -18.34 5.12
CA PRO A 154 -21.87 -18.58 5.13
C PRO A 154 -22.68 -17.30 5.33
N ASP A 155 -22.14 -16.36 6.11
CA ASP A 155 -22.80 -15.09 6.44
C ASP A 155 -22.56 -13.98 5.42
N TYR A 156 -21.59 -14.16 4.52
CA TYR A 156 -21.21 -13.19 3.48
C TYR A 156 -21.68 -13.59 2.08
N GLY A 157 -22.26 -14.78 1.95
CA GLY A 157 -22.85 -15.25 0.71
C GLY A 157 -24.28 -14.73 0.55
N TYR A 158 -24.85 -15.01 -0.62
CA TYR A 158 -26.26 -14.65 -0.90
C TYR A 158 -27.28 -15.46 -0.07
N GLY A 159 -26.86 -16.33 0.84
CA GLY A 159 -27.72 -17.21 1.61
C GLY A 159 -28.53 -18.21 0.76
N ARG A 160 -28.08 -18.44 -0.47
CA ARG A 160 -28.71 -19.36 -1.43
C ARG A 160 -27.66 -20.08 -2.26
N GLU A 161 -28.06 -21.20 -2.83
CA GLU A 161 -27.26 -21.88 -3.85
C GLU A 161 -26.97 -20.92 -5.02
N LEU A 162 -25.67 -20.65 -5.28
CA LEU A 162 -25.23 -19.60 -6.21
C LEU A 162 -25.61 -19.91 -7.66
N ALA A 163 -25.56 -21.16 -8.05
CA ALA A 163 -25.98 -21.63 -9.36
C ALA A 163 -26.27 -23.12 -9.32
N LYS A 164 -27.21 -23.56 -10.16
CA LYS A 164 -27.30 -24.98 -10.50
C LYS A 164 -26.13 -25.31 -11.43
N ARG A 165 -25.52 -26.48 -11.21
CA ARG A 165 -24.51 -26.99 -12.10
C ARG A 165 -25.05 -27.06 -13.52
N HIS A 166 -24.31 -26.50 -14.49
CA HIS A 166 -24.69 -26.60 -15.88
C HIS A 166 -24.64 -28.08 -16.32
N PRO A 167 -25.65 -28.58 -17.08
CA PRO A 167 -25.73 -29.99 -17.46
C PRO A 167 -24.48 -30.50 -18.20
N ASN A 168 -23.77 -29.62 -18.94
CA ASN A 168 -22.54 -29.94 -19.66
C ASN A 168 -21.29 -29.59 -18.84
N THR A 169 -21.32 -29.83 -17.55
CA THR A 169 -20.17 -29.59 -16.65
C THR A 169 -19.77 -30.92 -16.03
N THR A 170 -18.49 -31.27 -16.15
CA THR A 170 -17.93 -32.49 -15.53
C THR A 170 -18.02 -32.42 -13.99
N GLU A 171 -17.76 -33.55 -13.34
CA GLU A 171 -17.80 -33.63 -11.88
C GLU A 171 -16.75 -32.72 -11.22
N SER A 172 -15.63 -32.46 -11.91
CA SER A 172 -14.58 -31.51 -11.49
C SER A 172 -14.90 -30.03 -11.74
N GLY A 173 -16.03 -29.71 -12.39
CA GLY A 173 -16.43 -28.33 -12.71
C GLY A 173 -15.94 -27.81 -14.06
N SER A 174 -15.25 -28.62 -14.86
CA SER A 174 -14.82 -28.28 -16.20
C SER A 174 -15.95 -28.41 -17.23
N PRO A 175 -15.98 -27.62 -18.34
CA PRO A 175 -16.88 -27.84 -19.46
C PRO A 175 -16.62 -29.24 -20.09
N GLU A 176 -17.69 -29.89 -20.58
CA GLU A 176 -17.57 -31.10 -21.42
C GLU A 176 -17.19 -30.73 -22.85
#